data_1d743249b5e602a999bc6419f65be5be
#
_entry.id   1d743249b5e602a999bc6419f65be5be
#
_cell.length_a   1.000
_cell.length_b   1.000
_cell.length_c   1.000
_cell.angle_alpha   90.00
_cell.angle_beta   90.00
_cell.angle_gamma   90.00
#
_symmetry.space_group_name_H-M   'P 1'
#
loop_
_entity.id
_entity.type
_entity.pdbx_description
1 polymer ?
#
loop_
_entity_poly.entity_id
_entity_poly.type
_entity_poly.pdbx_seq_one_letter_code
_entity_poly.pdbx_strand_id
1 'polypeptide(L)'
;MTRSDGKFLAGLIQMRSRRAPQANLEEASALIREAAANGAQYVQTPEMTNIMELSREKLFAAIAPEEQDICLAAFRKLARDLKIHLHIGSLAIKASPERAANRSFMINPHGEIVARYDKIHMFDVDLAGGESYRESNNFRPGECAVLVDLPWARFGLTICYDLRFPALYRALAEAGATVLTIPAAFTRQTGEAHWHTLIRARAIENGCFVLAAAQGGAHENGRETFGRSLAVDPWGRIIGEHGTEPGVMMVEIDPAEVTAARAKVPSLQHGRRFDIIEPMAEPAHLHVVGDPT
;
A
#
# COMPACT_ATOMS: atom_id res chain seq x y z
N MET A 1 8.80 -8.14 -25.30
CA MET A 1 7.38 -8.47 -25.10
C MET A 1 6.56 -7.31 -25.59
N THR A 2 5.77 -7.49 -26.66
CA THR A 2 4.81 -6.50 -27.13
C THR A 2 3.75 -6.32 -26.05
N ARG A 3 3.60 -5.07 -25.53
CA ARG A 3 2.46 -4.74 -24.66
C ARG A 3 1.19 -5.07 -25.45
N SER A 4 0.33 -5.95 -24.90
CA SER A 4 -1.03 -6.12 -25.40
C SER A 4 -1.79 -4.80 -25.28
N ASP A 5 -2.88 -4.59 -26.01
CA ASP A 5 -3.64 -3.32 -26.04
C ASP A 5 -4.22 -2.88 -24.69
N GLY A 6 -3.38 -2.89 -23.72
CA GLY A 6 -3.36 -2.10 -22.51
C GLY A 6 -4.32 -2.48 -21.41
N LYS A 7 -5.52 -2.93 -21.63
CA LYS A 7 -6.51 -3.19 -20.58
C LYS A 7 -6.25 -4.49 -19.84
N PHE A 8 -6.54 -4.46 -18.53
CA PHE A 8 -6.53 -5.67 -17.72
C PHE A 8 -7.60 -5.62 -16.62
N LEU A 9 -8.05 -6.79 -16.18
CA LEU A 9 -9.00 -6.92 -15.10
C LEU A 9 -8.24 -7.17 -13.79
N ALA A 10 -8.40 -6.28 -12.83
CA ALA A 10 -7.81 -6.35 -11.50
C ALA A 10 -8.83 -6.88 -10.48
N GLY A 11 -8.41 -7.82 -9.63
CA GLY A 11 -9.14 -8.27 -8.45
C GLY A 11 -8.51 -7.70 -7.18
N LEU A 12 -9.21 -6.83 -6.46
CA LEU A 12 -8.76 -6.32 -5.17
C LEU A 12 -9.44 -7.12 -4.07
N ILE A 13 -8.63 -7.74 -3.23
CA ILE A 13 -9.11 -8.60 -2.15
C ILE A 13 -9.21 -7.80 -0.86
N GLN A 14 -10.38 -7.79 -0.24
CA GLN A 14 -10.56 -7.32 1.13
C GLN A 14 -10.56 -8.51 2.07
N MET A 15 -9.80 -8.41 3.17
CA MET A 15 -9.68 -9.46 4.18
C MET A 15 -9.98 -8.93 5.59
N ARG A 16 -10.12 -9.89 6.51
CA ARG A 16 -10.11 -9.66 7.95
C ARG A 16 -9.10 -10.63 8.58
N SER A 17 -7.81 -10.34 8.36
CA SER A 17 -6.74 -11.22 8.81
C SER A 17 -6.79 -11.48 10.31
N ARG A 18 -6.61 -12.74 10.68
CA ARG A 18 -6.62 -13.28 12.04
C ARG A 18 -5.21 -13.39 12.59
N ARG A 19 -5.08 -13.93 13.79
CA ARG A 19 -3.79 -14.16 14.46
C ARG A 19 -3.06 -15.42 13.97
N ALA A 20 -3.72 -16.28 13.19
CA ALA A 20 -3.18 -17.56 12.72
C ALA A 20 -2.85 -17.49 11.22
N PRO A 21 -1.56 -17.59 10.82
CA PRO A 21 -1.16 -17.53 9.40
C PRO A 21 -1.86 -18.57 8.52
N GLN A 22 -2.09 -19.77 9.01
CA GLN A 22 -2.73 -20.84 8.24
C GLN A 22 -4.17 -20.48 7.86
N ALA A 23 -4.96 -19.95 8.80
CA ALA A 23 -6.35 -19.55 8.54
C ALA A 23 -6.43 -18.38 7.53
N ASN A 24 -5.48 -17.45 7.62
CA ASN A 24 -5.38 -16.34 6.68
C ASN A 24 -4.97 -16.79 5.27
N LEU A 25 -4.05 -17.76 5.20
CA LEU A 25 -3.66 -18.39 3.93
C LEU A 25 -4.86 -19.07 3.25
N GLU A 26 -5.68 -19.79 3.99
CA GLU A 26 -6.88 -20.46 3.48
C GLU A 26 -7.89 -19.46 2.94
N GLU A 27 -8.22 -18.42 3.72
CA GLU A 27 -9.14 -17.35 3.31
C GLU A 27 -8.61 -16.56 2.10
N ALA A 28 -7.35 -16.09 2.15
CA ALA A 28 -6.74 -15.39 1.02
C ALA A 28 -6.72 -16.24 -0.24
N SER A 29 -6.37 -17.53 -0.12
CA SER A 29 -6.32 -18.45 -1.27
C SER A 29 -7.71 -18.66 -1.89
N ALA A 30 -8.78 -18.73 -1.09
CA ALA A 30 -10.14 -18.83 -1.59
C ALA A 30 -10.53 -17.58 -2.39
N LEU A 31 -10.30 -16.38 -1.85
CA LEU A 31 -10.61 -15.11 -2.49
C LEU A 31 -9.74 -14.88 -3.76
N ILE A 32 -8.47 -15.28 -3.75
CA ILE A 32 -7.60 -15.22 -4.94
C ILE A 32 -8.15 -16.13 -6.06
N ARG A 33 -8.60 -17.34 -5.71
CA ARG A 33 -9.23 -18.25 -6.69
C ARG A 33 -10.54 -17.68 -7.24
N GLU A 34 -11.34 -17.07 -6.41
CA GLU A 34 -12.58 -16.39 -6.82
C GLU A 34 -12.27 -15.25 -7.80
N ALA A 35 -11.30 -14.37 -7.49
CA ALA A 35 -10.88 -13.31 -8.40
C ALA A 35 -10.40 -13.86 -9.74
N ALA A 36 -9.58 -14.91 -9.73
CA ALA A 36 -9.08 -15.54 -10.96
C ALA A 36 -10.21 -16.19 -11.77
N ALA A 37 -11.16 -16.87 -11.12
CA ALA A 37 -12.33 -17.46 -11.76
C ALA A 37 -13.24 -16.40 -12.42
N ASN A 38 -13.27 -15.18 -11.86
CA ASN A 38 -13.95 -14.03 -12.43
C ASN A 38 -13.13 -13.31 -13.52
N GLY A 39 -11.98 -13.87 -13.93
CA GLY A 39 -11.17 -13.37 -15.04
C GLY A 39 -10.08 -12.37 -14.67
N ALA A 40 -9.77 -12.18 -13.39
CA ALA A 40 -8.68 -11.30 -12.98
C ALA A 40 -7.34 -11.78 -13.56
N GLN A 41 -6.61 -10.87 -14.18
CA GLN A 41 -5.25 -11.08 -14.67
C GLN A 41 -4.21 -10.58 -13.64
N TYR A 42 -4.61 -9.63 -12.80
CA TYR A 42 -3.88 -9.09 -11.66
C TYR A 42 -4.75 -9.20 -10.41
N VAL A 43 -4.19 -9.73 -9.32
CA VAL A 43 -4.88 -9.82 -8.03
C VAL A 43 -4.01 -9.21 -6.95
N GLN A 44 -4.61 -8.36 -6.10
CA GLN A 44 -3.93 -7.70 -4.99
C GLN A 44 -4.59 -8.07 -3.66
N THR A 45 -3.79 -8.56 -2.70
CA THR A 45 -4.21 -8.74 -1.31
C THR A 45 -3.89 -7.51 -0.46
N PRO A 46 -4.46 -7.35 0.75
CA PRO A 46 -4.18 -6.20 1.61
C PRO A 46 -2.82 -6.29 2.34
N GLU A 47 -2.49 -5.27 3.13
CA GLU A 47 -1.39 -5.29 4.10
C GLU A 47 -1.63 -6.37 5.16
N MET A 48 -0.55 -7.02 5.63
CA MET A 48 -0.61 -8.04 6.67
C MET A 48 -1.53 -9.23 6.32
N THR A 49 -1.41 -9.70 5.09
CA THR A 49 -2.21 -10.83 4.58
C THR A 49 -2.01 -12.09 5.43
N ASN A 50 -0.79 -12.35 5.93
CA ASN A 50 -0.50 -13.57 6.68
C ASN A 50 -0.88 -13.50 8.17
N ILE A 51 -0.84 -12.32 8.81
CA ILE A 51 -1.08 -12.24 10.27
C ILE A 51 -1.45 -10.81 10.72
N MET A 52 -2.41 -10.71 11.63
CA MET A 52 -2.77 -9.48 12.33
C MET A 52 -2.59 -9.70 13.85
N GLU A 53 -1.36 -9.48 14.35
CA GLU A 53 -0.99 -9.68 15.76
C GLU A 53 -0.25 -8.46 16.32
N LEU A 54 -0.68 -7.99 17.50
CA LEU A 54 -0.10 -6.83 18.19
C LEU A 54 0.96 -7.24 19.22
N SER A 55 0.84 -8.45 19.80
CA SER A 55 1.84 -8.95 20.74
C SER A 55 3.12 -9.31 20.00
N ARG A 56 4.23 -8.66 20.37
CA ARG A 56 5.57 -8.96 19.81
C ARG A 56 5.93 -10.44 19.93
N GLU A 57 5.76 -11.01 21.11
CA GLU A 57 6.09 -12.42 21.39
C GLU A 57 5.33 -13.36 20.44
N LYS A 58 4.01 -13.18 20.32
CA LYS A 58 3.15 -14.02 19.48
C LYS A 58 3.43 -13.81 18.01
N LEU A 59 3.68 -12.55 17.59
CA LEU A 59 4.08 -12.23 16.21
C LEU A 59 5.36 -13.01 15.85
N PHE A 60 6.43 -12.87 16.64
CA PHE A 60 7.71 -13.51 16.35
C PHE A 60 7.71 -15.03 16.49
N ALA A 61 6.77 -15.59 17.23
CA ALA A 61 6.53 -17.04 17.28
C ALA A 61 5.82 -17.57 16.04
N ALA A 62 5.05 -16.74 15.34
CA ALA A 62 4.21 -17.13 14.20
C ALA A 62 4.85 -16.86 12.83
N ILE A 63 5.75 -15.85 12.72
CA ILE A 63 6.39 -15.49 11.45
C ILE A 63 7.71 -16.24 11.23
N ALA A 64 8.05 -16.42 9.97
CA ALA A 64 9.28 -17.08 9.52
C ALA A 64 10.13 -16.18 8.61
N PRO A 65 11.42 -16.50 8.40
CA PRO A 65 12.20 -15.95 7.29
C PRO A 65 11.53 -16.22 5.94
N GLU A 66 11.83 -15.39 4.94
CA GLU A 66 11.18 -15.44 3.62
C GLU A 66 11.19 -16.84 3.00
N GLU A 67 12.33 -17.51 3.08
CA GLU A 67 12.54 -18.84 2.47
C GLU A 67 11.76 -19.96 3.17
N GLN A 68 11.26 -19.69 4.38
CA GLN A 68 10.53 -20.64 5.22
C GLN A 68 9.07 -20.24 5.42
N ASP A 69 8.64 -19.08 4.86
CA ASP A 69 7.26 -18.60 5.03
C ASP A 69 6.28 -19.43 4.21
N ILE A 70 5.38 -20.11 4.92
CA ILE A 70 4.39 -21.03 4.32
C ILE A 70 3.38 -20.31 3.43
N CYS A 71 3.02 -19.07 3.77
CA CYS A 71 2.07 -18.27 3.00
C CYS A 71 2.71 -17.87 1.67
N LEU A 72 3.94 -17.38 1.68
CA LEU A 72 4.66 -17.00 0.46
C LEU A 72 4.85 -18.19 -0.47
N ALA A 73 5.25 -19.33 0.07
CA ALA A 73 5.42 -20.55 -0.72
C ALA A 73 4.11 -20.98 -1.40
N ALA A 74 2.99 -20.95 -0.66
CA ALA A 74 1.67 -21.27 -1.18
C ALA A 74 1.17 -20.25 -2.22
N PHE A 75 1.37 -18.94 -1.99
CA PHE A 75 0.97 -17.90 -2.94
C PHE A 75 1.75 -17.95 -4.25
N ARG A 76 3.05 -18.30 -4.21
CA ARG A 76 3.84 -18.56 -5.42
C ARG A 76 3.28 -19.71 -6.24
N LYS A 77 2.90 -20.81 -5.57
CA LYS A 77 2.23 -21.94 -6.21
C LYS A 77 0.89 -21.51 -6.80
N LEU A 78 0.09 -20.75 -6.05
CA LEU A 78 -1.23 -20.29 -6.47
C LEU A 78 -1.17 -19.40 -7.71
N ALA A 79 -0.24 -18.44 -7.74
CA ALA A 79 -0.02 -17.56 -8.91
C ALA A 79 0.29 -18.35 -10.18
N ARG A 80 1.13 -19.39 -10.07
CA ARG A 80 1.48 -20.30 -11.17
C ARG A 80 0.28 -21.16 -11.61
N ASP A 81 -0.42 -21.75 -10.66
CA ASP A 81 -1.55 -22.65 -10.95
C ASP A 81 -2.70 -21.89 -11.64
N LEU A 82 -2.93 -20.63 -11.24
CA LEU A 82 -3.98 -19.76 -11.79
C LEU A 82 -3.53 -18.90 -12.97
N LYS A 83 -2.22 -18.86 -13.26
CA LYS A 83 -1.60 -18.06 -14.32
C LYS A 83 -1.90 -16.55 -14.22
N ILE A 84 -1.89 -16.01 -13.01
CA ILE A 84 -2.14 -14.61 -12.70
C ILE A 84 -0.88 -13.89 -12.20
N HIS A 85 -0.84 -12.58 -12.35
CA HIS A 85 0.08 -11.73 -11.57
C HIS A 85 -0.54 -11.53 -10.19
N LEU A 86 0.15 -11.97 -9.16
CA LEU A 86 -0.32 -11.90 -7.77
C LEU A 86 0.54 -10.93 -6.97
N HIS A 87 -0.07 -9.83 -6.57
CA HIS A 87 0.51 -8.84 -5.68
C HIS A 87 0.08 -9.15 -4.24
N ILE A 88 0.94 -9.79 -3.47
CA ILE A 88 0.73 -9.91 -2.03
C ILE A 88 1.02 -8.55 -1.42
N GLY A 89 -0.03 -7.88 -0.94
CA GLY A 89 0.03 -6.51 -0.45
C GLY A 89 1.06 -6.33 0.65
N SER A 90 1.07 -7.21 1.65
CA SER A 90 2.26 -7.53 2.42
C SER A 90 2.13 -8.79 3.28
N LEU A 91 3.28 -9.30 3.69
CA LEU A 91 3.44 -10.30 4.75
C LEU A 91 4.35 -9.73 5.85
N ALA A 92 4.10 -10.14 7.09
CA ALA A 92 5.08 -9.99 8.16
C ALA A 92 6.14 -11.09 7.98
N ILE A 93 7.35 -10.69 7.61
CA ILE A 93 8.49 -11.58 7.35
C ILE A 93 9.55 -11.37 8.43
N LYS A 94 10.06 -12.44 9.01
CA LYS A 94 11.14 -12.37 9.99
C LYS A 94 12.46 -12.00 9.30
N ALA A 95 12.87 -10.74 9.43
CA ALA A 95 14.09 -10.23 8.79
C ALA A 95 15.35 -10.45 9.65
N SER A 96 15.17 -10.55 10.98
CA SER A 96 16.22 -10.90 11.95
C SER A 96 15.58 -11.51 13.20
N PRO A 97 16.34 -12.00 14.19
CA PRO A 97 15.78 -12.45 15.45
C PRO A 97 14.92 -11.41 16.17
N GLU A 98 15.19 -10.13 15.96
CA GLU A 98 14.56 -9.03 16.68
C GLU A 98 13.68 -8.12 15.82
N ARG A 99 13.73 -8.22 14.51
CA ARG A 99 13.00 -7.34 13.57
C ARG A 99 12.30 -8.13 12.48
N ALA A 100 11.06 -7.76 12.24
CA ALA A 100 10.30 -8.16 11.07
C ALA A 100 10.42 -7.12 9.94
N ALA A 101 10.09 -7.50 8.73
CA ALA A 101 9.80 -6.61 7.61
C ALA A 101 8.32 -6.71 7.26
N ASN A 102 7.69 -5.57 7.03
CA ASN A 102 6.36 -5.47 6.42
C ASN A 102 6.61 -5.45 4.90
N ARG A 103 6.59 -6.64 4.28
CA ARG A 103 7.12 -6.87 2.92
C ARG A 103 6.05 -7.23 1.93
N SER A 104 5.96 -6.45 0.88
CA SER A 104 5.14 -6.71 -0.31
C SER A 104 5.90 -7.57 -1.32
N PHE A 105 5.15 -8.39 -2.07
CA PHE A 105 5.70 -9.26 -3.12
C PHE A 105 4.87 -9.16 -4.39
N MET A 106 5.52 -8.95 -5.53
CA MET A 106 4.92 -9.13 -6.84
C MET A 106 5.36 -10.48 -7.40
N ILE A 107 4.40 -11.34 -7.71
CA ILE A 107 4.62 -12.70 -8.19
C ILE A 107 4.05 -12.81 -9.62
N ASN A 108 4.84 -13.31 -10.55
CA ASN A 108 4.42 -13.50 -11.94
C ASN A 108 3.63 -14.83 -12.14
N PRO A 109 3.01 -15.04 -13.33
CA PRO A 109 2.27 -16.28 -13.64
C PRO A 109 3.09 -17.57 -13.65
N HIS A 110 4.42 -17.48 -13.50
CA HIS A 110 5.30 -18.64 -13.34
C HIS A 110 5.59 -18.97 -11.86
N GLY A 111 5.04 -18.17 -10.92
CA GLY A 111 5.29 -18.31 -9.48
C GLY A 111 6.63 -17.74 -9.04
N GLU A 112 7.25 -16.89 -9.86
CA GLU A 112 8.51 -16.22 -9.55
C GLU A 112 8.24 -14.85 -8.91
N ILE A 113 9.02 -14.51 -7.90
CA ILE A 113 8.96 -13.20 -7.27
C ILE A 113 9.75 -12.21 -8.14
N VAL A 114 9.05 -11.28 -8.78
CA VAL A 114 9.64 -10.27 -9.69
C VAL A 114 9.92 -8.93 -9.01
N ALA A 115 9.32 -8.67 -7.85
CA ALA A 115 9.65 -7.51 -7.03
C ALA A 115 9.34 -7.78 -5.55
N ARG A 116 10.10 -7.09 -4.68
CA ARG A 116 9.89 -6.99 -3.22
C ARG A 116 9.95 -5.54 -2.82
N TYR A 117 9.06 -5.14 -1.92
CA TYR A 117 9.06 -3.80 -1.34
C TYR A 117 8.88 -3.91 0.18
N ASP A 118 9.81 -3.38 0.95
CA ASP A 118 9.68 -3.23 2.40
C ASP A 118 9.08 -1.84 2.67
N LYS A 119 8.02 -1.79 3.46
CA LYS A 119 7.35 -0.55 3.87
C LYS A 119 8.38 0.45 4.41
N ILE A 120 8.37 1.68 3.87
CA ILE A 120 9.36 2.70 4.24
C ILE A 120 8.92 3.42 5.51
N HIS A 121 7.65 3.83 5.60
CA HIS A 121 7.17 4.68 6.69
C HIS A 121 6.42 3.85 7.74
N MET A 122 6.97 3.85 8.96
CA MET A 122 6.43 3.10 10.09
C MET A 122 5.26 3.85 10.73
N PHE A 123 4.19 3.12 11.06
CA PHE A 123 2.98 3.68 11.68
C PHE A 123 3.18 3.83 13.18
N ASP A 124 3.85 4.93 13.58
CA ASP A 124 4.07 5.31 14.98
C ASP A 124 3.20 6.54 15.26
N VAL A 125 2.04 6.31 15.88
CA VAL A 125 1.02 7.36 16.08
C VAL A 125 0.29 7.20 17.40
N ASP A 126 -0.21 8.32 17.90
CA ASP A 126 -1.15 8.40 19.01
C ASP A 126 -2.47 8.97 18.47
N LEU A 127 -3.55 8.22 18.62
CA LEU A 127 -4.88 8.59 18.13
C LEU A 127 -5.81 8.96 19.28
N ALA A 128 -6.93 9.61 18.94
CA ALA A 128 -7.97 9.88 19.91
C ALA A 128 -8.53 8.59 20.51
N GLY A 129 -9.02 8.65 21.76
CA GLY A 129 -9.55 7.47 22.46
C GLY A 129 -8.47 6.56 23.08
N GLY A 130 -7.19 6.96 23.05
CA GLY A 130 -6.09 6.21 23.70
C GLY A 130 -5.48 5.11 22.81
N GLU A 131 -5.88 5.01 21.55
CA GLU A 131 -5.20 4.12 20.60
C GLU A 131 -3.78 4.62 20.30
N SER A 132 -2.79 3.76 20.52
CA SER A 132 -1.38 4.04 20.25
C SER A 132 -0.73 2.90 19.50
N TYR A 133 0.00 3.24 18.44
CA TYR A 133 0.71 2.26 17.60
C TYR A 133 2.18 2.64 17.53
N ARG A 134 3.05 1.63 17.56
CA ARG A 134 4.51 1.76 17.44
C ARG A 134 5.02 0.62 16.56
N GLU A 135 4.76 0.75 15.25
CA GLU A 135 5.15 -0.28 14.26
C GLU A 135 6.67 -0.47 14.26
N SER A 136 7.43 0.61 14.45
CA SER A 136 8.89 0.59 14.51
C SER A 136 9.47 -0.26 15.65
N ASN A 137 8.68 -0.61 16.68
CA ASN A 137 9.14 -1.51 17.74
C ASN A 137 9.37 -2.94 17.22
N ASN A 138 8.59 -3.38 16.22
CA ASN A 138 8.62 -4.74 15.70
C ASN A 138 9.19 -4.82 14.27
N PHE A 139 8.95 -3.81 13.46
CA PHE A 139 9.31 -3.80 12.04
C PHE A 139 10.45 -2.82 11.77
N ARG A 140 11.33 -3.21 10.85
CA ARG A 140 12.34 -2.31 10.31
C ARG A 140 11.78 -1.56 9.10
N PRO A 141 12.13 -0.28 8.91
CA PRO A 141 11.78 0.44 7.69
C PRO A 141 12.53 -0.12 6.48
N GLY A 142 11.91 -0.01 5.29
CA GLY A 142 12.57 -0.14 4.00
C GLY A 142 13.33 1.14 3.64
N GLU A 143 14.22 1.05 2.64
CA GLU A 143 15.09 2.15 2.22
C GLU A 143 14.90 2.53 0.75
N CYS A 144 14.16 1.70 -0.03
CA CYS A 144 14.05 1.86 -1.47
C CYS A 144 12.60 1.94 -1.93
N ALA A 145 12.31 2.91 -2.80
CA ALA A 145 11.10 2.91 -3.62
C ALA A 145 11.25 1.85 -4.73
N VAL A 146 10.17 1.13 -5.05
CA VAL A 146 10.21 -0.01 -5.97
C VAL A 146 9.19 0.18 -7.08
N LEU A 147 9.66 0.01 -8.31
CA LEU A 147 8.86 -0.10 -9.53
C LEU A 147 8.93 -1.53 -10.07
N VAL A 148 7.83 -1.97 -10.68
CA VAL A 148 7.79 -3.24 -11.40
C VAL A 148 7.01 -3.10 -12.70
N ASP A 149 7.59 -3.60 -13.79
CA ASP A 149 6.92 -3.65 -15.08
C ASP A 149 6.10 -4.94 -15.19
N LEU A 150 4.80 -4.79 -15.39
CA LEU A 150 3.89 -5.86 -15.80
C LEU A 150 3.50 -5.68 -17.27
N PRO A 151 2.87 -6.68 -17.94
CA PRO A 151 2.58 -6.59 -19.37
C PRO A 151 1.80 -5.36 -19.80
N TRP A 152 0.97 -4.80 -18.92
CA TRP A 152 0.04 -3.70 -19.21
C TRP A 152 0.55 -2.33 -18.74
N ALA A 153 1.27 -2.29 -17.62
CA ALA A 153 1.56 -1.06 -16.91
C ALA A 153 2.83 -1.18 -16.04
N ARG A 154 3.40 -0.03 -15.67
CA ARG A 154 4.42 0.08 -14.63
C ARG A 154 3.77 0.40 -13.30
N PHE A 155 4.00 -0.46 -12.33
CA PHE A 155 3.46 -0.34 -10.97
C PHE A 155 4.48 0.27 -10.02
N GLY A 156 4.03 1.23 -9.20
CA GLY A 156 4.75 1.74 -8.05
C GLY A 156 4.21 1.10 -6.77
N LEU A 157 5.08 0.44 -6.01
CA LEU A 157 4.69 -0.29 -4.80
C LEU A 157 4.79 0.61 -3.57
N THR A 158 3.72 0.63 -2.77
CA THR A 158 3.68 1.26 -1.45
C THR A 158 2.84 0.42 -0.49
N ILE A 159 2.88 0.71 0.81
CA ILE A 159 2.07 0.01 1.83
C ILE A 159 1.48 1.03 2.81
N CYS A 160 0.16 1.12 2.89
CA CYS A 160 -0.64 1.69 3.97
C CYS A 160 -0.20 3.11 4.39
N TYR A 161 0.60 3.24 5.45
CA TYR A 161 1.04 4.52 6.01
C TYR A 161 1.86 5.36 5.02
N ASP A 162 2.51 4.73 4.05
CA ASP A 162 3.17 5.41 2.94
C ASP A 162 2.23 6.38 2.22
N LEU A 163 0.91 6.13 2.23
CA LEU A 163 -0.12 7.01 1.67
C LEU A 163 0.00 8.47 2.14
N ARG A 164 0.54 8.71 3.34
CA ARG A 164 0.70 10.07 3.91
C ARG A 164 1.91 10.83 3.39
N PHE A 165 2.77 10.19 2.60
CA PHE A 165 4.05 10.75 2.14
C PHE A 165 4.03 11.01 0.63
N PRO A 166 3.53 12.20 0.18
CA PRO A 166 3.35 12.50 -1.25
C PRO A 166 4.64 12.43 -2.06
N ALA A 167 5.80 12.69 -1.45
CA ALA A 167 7.08 12.65 -2.13
C ALA A 167 7.41 11.26 -2.71
N LEU A 168 7.06 10.17 -2.00
CA LEU A 168 7.24 8.81 -2.49
C LEU A 168 6.41 8.57 -3.76
N TYR A 169 5.15 8.96 -3.76
CA TYR A 169 4.24 8.80 -4.90
C TYR A 169 4.67 9.63 -6.09
N ARG A 170 5.14 10.87 -5.82
CA ARG A 170 5.67 11.74 -6.86
C ARG A 170 6.91 11.13 -7.50
N ALA A 171 7.85 10.62 -6.73
CA ALA A 171 9.07 9.98 -7.23
C ALA A 171 8.74 8.73 -8.07
N LEU A 172 7.80 7.89 -7.63
CA LEU A 172 7.34 6.72 -8.40
C LEU A 172 6.71 7.14 -9.74
N ALA A 173 5.87 8.17 -9.74
CA ALA A 173 5.20 8.67 -10.95
C ALA A 173 6.19 9.30 -11.94
N GLU A 174 7.15 10.09 -11.46
CA GLU A 174 8.24 10.67 -12.27
C GLU A 174 9.15 9.59 -12.86
N ALA A 175 9.35 8.49 -12.13
CA ALA A 175 10.05 7.31 -12.62
C ALA A 175 9.19 6.42 -13.55
N GLY A 176 7.99 6.88 -13.93
CA GLY A 176 7.15 6.28 -14.95
C GLY A 176 6.06 5.33 -14.46
N ALA A 177 5.77 5.26 -13.17
CA ALA A 177 4.60 4.51 -12.68
C ALA A 177 3.31 5.05 -13.31
N THR A 178 2.43 4.14 -13.72
CA THR A 178 1.10 4.43 -14.24
C THR A 178 0.00 3.87 -13.33
N VAL A 179 0.36 2.91 -12.48
CA VAL A 179 -0.48 2.34 -11.41
C VAL A 179 0.28 2.43 -10.11
N LEU A 180 -0.33 2.98 -9.07
CA LEU A 180 0.18 3.05 -7.71
C LEU A 180 -0.62 2.10 -6.83
N THR A 181 0.05 1.29 -6.02
CA THR A 181 -0.61 0.31 -5.17
C THR A 181 -0.52 0.69 -3.70
N ILE A 182 -1.64 0.54 -2.96
CA ILE A 182 -1.74 0.90 -1.55
C ILE A 182 -2.47 -0.22 -0.78
N PRO A 183 -1.87 -1.41 -0.67
CA PRO A 183 -2.41 -2.41 0.23
C PRO A 183 -2.36 -1.86 1.67
N ALA A 184 -3.45 -2.02 2.44
CA ALA A 184 -3.56 -1.31 3.70
C ALA A 184 -4.30 -2.09 4.80
N ALA A 185 -3.96 -1.74 6.04
CA ALA A 185 -4.69 -2.05 7.26
C ALA A 185 -4.96 -0.74 8.02
N PHE A 186 -5.61 0.20 7.36
CA PHE A 186 -5.90 1.54 7.90
C PHE A 186 -6.82 1.44 9.12
N THR A 187 -6.50 2.16 10.21
CA THR A 187 -7.40 2.20 11.37
C THR A 187 -8.73 2.81 10.98
N ARG A 188 -9.82 2.39 11.61
CA ARG A 188 -11.16 2.90 11.34
C ARG A 188 -11.21 4.41 11.46
N GLN A 189 -10.72 4.98 12.55
CA GLN A 189 -10.75 6.42 12.83
C GLN A 189 -10.07 7.24 11.73
N THR A 190 -8.84 6.87 11.35
CA THR A 190 -8.11 7.61 10.31
C THR A 190 -8.63 7.31 8.91
N GLY A 191 -9.22 6.13 8.71
CA GLY A 191 -9.85 5.75 7.45
C GLY A 191 -11.08 6.59 7.16
N GLU A 192 -11.98 6.76 8.12
CA GLU A 192 -13.18 7.60 8.01
C GLU A 192 -12.82 9.04 7.61
N ALA A 193 -11.74 9.58 8.16
CA ALA A 193 -11.34 10.96 7.93
C ALA A 193 -10.49 11.18 6.66
N HIS A 194 -9.63 10.20 6.28
CA HIS A 194 -8.54 10.46 5.32
C HIS A 194 -8.51 9.56 4.10
N TRP A 195 -9.03 8.31 4.17
CA TRP A 195 -8.80 7.27 3.17
C TRP A 195 -9.13 7.71 1.75
N HIS A 196 -10.37 8.08 1.50
CA HIS A 196 -10.84 8.51 0.19
C HIS A 196 -10.11 9.75 -0.31
N THR A 197 -9.95 10.74 0.55
CA THR A 197 -9.30 12.02 0.20
C THR A 197 -7.85 11.81 -0.23
N LEU A 198 -7.08 11.06 0.56
CA LEU A 198 -5.66 10.86 0.26
C LEU A 198 -5.45 9.98 -0.98
N ILE A 199 -6.22 8.90 -1.15
CA ILE A 199 -6.10 8.03 -2.34
C ILE A 199 -6.42 8.81 -3.61
N ARG A 200 -7.51 9.59 -3.60
CA ARG A 200 -7.87 10.45 -4.74
C ARG A 200 -6.80 11.51 -5.01
N ALA A 201 -6.23 12.10 -3.97
CA ALA A 201 -5.13 13.05 -4.11
C ALA A 201 -3.92 12.40 -4.81
N ARG A 202 -3.51 11.18 -4.38
CA ARG A 202 -2.40 10.46 -5.03
C ARG A 202 -2.68 10.15 -6.50
N ALA A 203 -3.92 9.82 -6.86
CA ALA A 203 -4.30 9.62 -8.25
C ALA A 203 -4.20 10.91 -9.07
N ILE A 204 -4.83 11.99 -8.59
CA ILE A 204 -4.94 13.28 -9.28
C ILE A 204 -3.57 13.95 -9.49
N GLU A 205 -2.80 14.10 -8.43
CA GLU A 205 -1.52 14.82 -8.46
C GLU A 205 -0.45 14.13 -9.31
N ASN A 206 -0.58 12.80 -9.52
CA ASN A 206 0.38 12.00 -10.27
C ASN A 206 -0.18 11.52 -11.62
N GLY A 207 -1.48 11.73 -11.88
CA GLY A 207 -2.14 11.23 -13.09
C GLY A 207 -1.97 9.72 -13.24
N CYS A 208 -2.21 8.95 -12.15
CA CYS A 208 -2.04 7.50 -12.07
C CYS A 208 -3.35 6.83 -11.63
N PHE A 209 -3.55 5.57 -12.03
CA PHE A 209 -4.48 4.71 -11.29
C PHE A 209 -3.96 4.46 -9.88
N VAL A 210 -4.87 4.31 -8.93
CA VAL A 210 -4.56 3.83 -7.57
C VAL A 210 -5.41 2.62 -7.26
N LEU A 211 -4.74 1.53 -6.85
CA LEU A 211 -5.36 0.27 -6.44
C LEU A 211 -5.04 0.03 -4.95
N ALA A 212 -6.06 -0.04 -4.11
CA ALA A 212 -5.92 -0.11 -2.66
C ALA A 212 -6.77 -1.23 -2.07
N ALA A 213 -6.19 -2.43 -1.98
CA ALA A 213 -6.79 -3.55 -1.25
C ALA A 213 -6.64 -3.33 0.25
N ALA A 214 -7.69 -3.56 1.04
CA ALA A 214 -7.73 -3.19 2.45
C ALA A 214 -8.13 -4.34 3.37
N GLN A 215 -7.65 -4.28 4.62
CA GLN A 215 -8.21 -5.01 5.74
C GLN A 215 -9.45 -4.29 6.25
N GLY A 216 -10.53 -5.03 6.59
CA GLY A 216 -11.81 -4.45 7.01
C GLY A 216 -12.41 -5.07 8.25
N GLY A 217 -13.03 -4.23 9.10
CA GLY A 217 -13.79 -4.64 10.27
C GLY A 217 -12.98 -4.89 11.54
N ALA A 218 -13.60 -5.57 12.51
CA ALA A 218 -12.99 -5.87 13.82
C ALA A 218 -12.17 -7.16 13.74
N HIS A 219 -10.88 -7.07 14.13
CA HIS A 219 -9.94 -8.19 14.16
C HIS A 219 -9.89 -8.87 15.53
N GLU A 220 -9.45 -10.13 15.57
CA GLU A 220 -9.33 -10.94 16.81
C GLU A 220 -8.42 -10.31 17.89
N ASN A 221 -7.51 -9.42 17.49
CA ASN A 221 -6.61 -8.70 18.39
C ASN A 221 -7.21 -7.42 18.97
N GLY A 222 -8.49 -7.12 18.68
CA GLY A 222 -9.21 -5.93 19.13
C GLY A 222 -9.02 -4.68 18.24
N ARG A 223 -8.16 -4.74 17.24
CA ARG A 223 -7.99 -3.63 16.27
C ARG A 223 -9.19 -3.58 15.32
N GLU A 224 -9.65 -2.38 14.99
CA GLU A 224 -10.61 -2.16 13.92
C GLU A 224 -9.94 -1.49 12.72
N THR A 225 -10.20 -2.04 11.52
CA THR A 225 -9.72 -1.46 10.26
C THR A 225 -10.88 -0.99 9.40
N PHE A 226 -10.60 0.01 8.57
CA PHE A 226 -11.63 0.77 7.84
C PHE A 226 -12.27 -0.04 6.71
N GLY A 227 -11.54 -0.98 6.10
CA GLY A 227 -11.98 -1.66 4.89
C GLY A 227 -12.02 -0.73 3.69
N ARG A 228 -13.08 -0.84 2.91
CA ARG A 228 -13.33 -0.01 1.72
C ARG A 228 -12.17 -0.06 0.74
N SER A 229 -11.79 -1.28 0.34
CA SER A 229 -10.87 -1.46 -0.79
C SER A 229 -11.33 -0.57 -1.94
N LEU A 230 -10.39 0.17 -2.54
CA LEU A 230 -10.71 1.28 -3.41
C LEU A 230 -9.88 1.24 -4.70
N ALA A 231 -10.52 1.52 -5.83
CA ALA A 231 -9.84 1.77 -7.10
C ALA A 231 -10.21 3.16 -7.61
N VAL A 232 -9.20 3.94 -8.00
CA VAL A 232 -9.36 5.33 -8.44
C VAL A 232 -8.62 5.52 -9.75
N ASP A 233 -9.28 6.20 -10.72
CA ASP A 233 -8.70 6.51 -12.01
C ASP A 233 -7.75 7.73 -11.97
N PRO A 234 -6.97 8.01 -13.03
CA PRO A 234 -6.04 9.14 -13.06
C PRO A 234 -6.69 10.52 -12.92
N TRP A 235 -8.02 10.62 -13.07
CA TRP A 235 -8.78 11.86 -12.89
C TRP A 235 -9.36 12.02 -11.49
N GLY A 236 -9.13 11.04 -10.61
CA GLY A 236 -9.61 11.03 -9.22
C GLY A 236 -11.03 10.51 -9.06
N ARG A 237 -11.63 9.88 -10.09
CA ARG A 237 -12.93 9.23 -9.97
C ARG A 237 -12.76 7.87 -9.31
N ILE A 238 -13.63 7.55 -8.37
CA ILE A 238 -13.73 6.21 -7.80
C ILE A 238 -14.38 5.31 -8.86
N ILE A 239 -13.65 4.30 -9.32
CA ILE A 239 -14.09 3.33 -10.32
C ILE A 239 -14.47 1.98 -9.70
N GLY A 240 -14.19 1.80 -8.42
CA GLY A 240 -14.60 0.66 -7.61
C GLY A 240 -14.40 0.93 -6.13
N GLU A 241 -15.36 0.53 -5.30
CA GLU A 241 -15.29 0.59 -3.84
C GLU A 241 -15.96 -0.66 -3.26
N HIS A 242 -15.27 -1.34 -2.34
CA HIS A 242 -15.83 -2.45 -1.58
C HIS A 242 -16.44 -1.96 -0.25
N GLY A 243 -17.24 -2.81 0.41
CA GLY A 243 -17.75 -2.54 1.76
C GLY A 243 -16.71 -2.74 2.86
N THR A 244 -17.16 -3.24 4.03
CA THR A 244 -16.29 -3.53 5.18
C THR A 244 -16.02 -5.02 5.35
N GLU A 245 -16.82 -5.89 4.72
CA GLU A 245 -16.70 -7.34 4.84
C GLU A 245 -15.61 -7.91 3.92
N PRO A 246 -15.03 -9.07 4.23
CA PRO A 246 -14.15 -9.78 3.30
C PRO A 246 -14.83 -10.09 1.96
N GLY A 247 -14.06 -10.03 0.88
CA GLY A 247 -14.58 -10.32 -0.46
C GLY A 247 -13.64 -9.85 -1.56
N VAL A 248 -14.14 -9.92 -2.80
CA VAL A 248 -13.41 -9.57 -4.02
C VAL A 248 -14.09 -8.43 -4.74
N MET A 249 -13.36 -7.40 -5.08
CA MET A 249 -13.79 -6.32 -5.97
C MET A 249 -13.08 -6.44 -7.31
N MET A 250 -13.84 -6.55 -8.39
CA MET A 250 -13.31 -6.60 -9.75
C MET A 250 -13.38 -5.23 -10.40
N VAL A 251 -12.29 -4.80 -11.03
CA VAL A 251 -12.21 -3.50 -11.72
C VAL A 251 -11.38 -3.60 -12.99
N GLU A 252 -11.91 -3.07 -14.11
CA GLU A 252 -11.15 -2.94 -15.37
C GLU A 252 -10.25 -1.71 -15.32
N ILE A 253 -8.99 -1.87 -15.71
CA ILE A 253 -7.99 -0.81 -15.76
C ILE A 253 -7.56 -0.63 -17.21
N ASP A 254 -7.67 0.61 -17.72
CA ASP A 254 -7.19 1.02 -19.03
C ASP A 254 -6.00 2.00 -18.89
N PRO A 255 -4.76 1.55 -19.00
CA PRO A 255 -3.58 2.41 -18.87
C PRO A 255 -3.53 3.57 -19.86
N ALA A 256 -4.28 3.54 -20.97
CA ALA A 256 -4.37 4.64 -21.90
C ALA A 256 -4.99 5.91 -21.26
N GLU A 257 -5.82 5.75 -20.24
CA GLU A 257 -6.38 6.88 -19.48
C GLU A 257 -5.29 7.70 -18.75
N VAL A 258 -4.19 7.08 -18.35
CA VAL A 258 -3.03 7.79 -17.75
C VAL A 258 -2.42 8.76 -18.75
N THR A 259 -2.19 8.30 -20.00
CA THR A 259 -1.67 9.15 -21.06
C THR A 259 -2.61 10.31 -21.35
N ALA A 260 -3.90 10.04 -21.44
CA ALA A 260 -4.93 11.05 -21.69
C ALA A 260 -5.03 12.07 -20.54
N ALA A 261 -4.96 11.63 -19.28
CA ALA A 261 -5.00 12.51 -18.12
C ALA A 261 -3.76 13.40 -18.04
N ARG A 262 -2.56 12.82 -18.19
CA ARG A 262 -1.29 13.55 -18.16
C ARG A 262 -1.12 14.52 -19.33
N ALA A 263 -1.69 14.22 -20.51
CA ALA A 263 -1.72 15.15 -21.62
C ALA A 263 -2.57 16.39 -21.33
N LYS A 264 -3.68 16.23 -20.60
CA LYS A 264 -4.56 17.35 -20.22
C LYS A 264 -3.97 18.19 -19.09
N VAL A 265 -3.33 17.56 -18.09
CA VAL A 265 -2.73 18.22 -16.92
C VAL A 265 -1.34 17.65 -16.69
N PRO A 266 -0.30 18.16 -17.41
CA PRO A 266 1.06 17.63 -17.36
C PRO A 266 1.84 18.08 -16.10
N SER A 267 1.25 17.94 -14.92
CA SER A 267 1.79 18.42 -13.65
C SER A 267 3.17 17.84 -13.30
N LEU A 268 3.45 16.59 -13.73
CA LEU A 268 4.76 15.97 -13.54
C LEU A 268 5.90 16.69 -14.32
N GLN A 269 5.56 17.34 -15.45
CA GLN A 269 6.53 18.10 -16.27
C GLN A 269 6.65 19.57 -15.83
N HIS A 270 5.67 20.08 -15.10
CA HIS A 270 5.61 21.47 -14.67
C HIS A 270 6.26 21.73 -13.30
N GLY A 271 6.85 20.68 -12.68
CA GLY A 271 7.56 20.83 -11.41
C GLY A 271 8.67 21.89 -11.52
N ARG A 272 8.82 22.73 -10.48
CA ARG A 272 9.86 23.74 -10.36
C ARG A 272 10.61 23.55 -9.06
N ARG A 273 11.90 23.83 -9.08
CA ARG A 273 12.67 24.02 -7.85
C ARG A 273 12.31 25.39 -7.27
N PHE A 274 12.24 25.49 -5.97
CA PHE A 274 12.00 26.72 -5.24
C PHE A 274 12.78 26.73 -3.93
N ASP A 275 13.13 27.92 -3.48
CA ASP A 275 13.76 28.15 -2.18
C ASP A 275 12.72 28.60 -1.17
N ILE A 276 12.92 28.23 0.10
CA ILE A 276 12.11 28.71 1.21
C ILE A 276 12.79 29.94 1.77
N ILE A 277 12.07 31.08 1.79
CA ILE A 277 12.53 32.31 2.44
C ILE A 277 11.91 32.32 3.83
N GLU A 278 12.75 32.18 4.85
CA GLU A 278 12.31 32.33 6.24
C GLU A 278 12.23 33.83 6.62
N PRO A 279 11.24 34.24 7.43
CA PRO A 279 11.20 35.60 7.93
C PRO A 279 12.48 35.86 8.73
N MET A 280 13.11 37.02 8.48
CA MET A 280 14.22 37.48 9.32
C MET A 280 13.68 37.67 10.74
N ALA A 281 14.34 37.05 11.73
CA ALA A 281 14.05 37.33 13.12
C ALA A 281 14.24 38.84 13.33
N GLU A 282 13.22 39.51 13.87
CA GLU A 282 13.38 40.92 14.27
C GLU A 282 14.58 41.00 15.22
N PRO A 283 15.53 41.96 14.99
CA PRO A 283 16.62 42.14 15.93
C PRO A 283 16.00 42.41 17.31
N ALA A 284 16.41 41.65 18.31
CA ALA A 284 15.98 41.84 19.68
C ALA A 284 16.20 43.29 20.03
N HIS A 285 15.13 44.06 20.31
CA HIS A 285 15.24 45.41 20.83
C HIS A 285 15.97 45.30 22.17
N LEU A 286 17.26 45.64 22.16
CA LEU A 286 18.01 45.91 23.38
C LEU A 286 17.33 47.07 24.08
N HIS A 287 16.54 46.78 25.11
CA HIS A 287 16.15 47.80 26.07
C HIS A 287 17.43 48.30 26.74
N VAL A 288 17.92 49.43 26.27
CA VAL A 288 18.93 50.21 27.02
C VAL A 288 18.21 50.74 28.25
N VAL A 289 18.44 50.08 29.38
CA VAL A 289 18.05 50.63 30.70
C VAL A 289 18.93 51.84 30.88
N GLY A 290 18.33 53.04 30.82
CA GLY A 290 19.03 54.29 31.05
C GLY A 290 19.58 54.33 32.47
N ASP A 291 20.84 54.72 32.58
CA ASP A 291 21.52 55.04 33.85
C ASP A 291 20.75 56.17 34.58
N PRO A 292 20.45 56.01 35.87
CA PRO A 292 19.91 57.16 36.64
C PRO A 292 21.04 58.04 37.05
N THR A 293 21.02 59.30 36.57
CA THR A 293 21.75 60.41 37.14
C THR A 293 20.92 61.04 38.22
#